data_dda36b50fb9090422184f1f84479cf49
#
_entry.id   dda36b50fb9090422184f1f84479cf49
#
_cell.length_a   1.000
_cell.length_b   1.000
_cell.length_c   1.000
_cell.angle_alpha   90.00
_cell.angle_beta   90.00
_cell.angle_gamma   90.00
#
_symmetry.space_group_name_H-M   'P 1'
#
loop_
_entity.id
_entity.type
_entity.pdbx_description
1 polymer ?
#
loop_
_entity_poly.entity_id
_entity_poly.type
_entity_poly.pdbx_seq_one_letter_code
_entity_poly.pdbx_strand_id
1 'polypeptide(L)'
;TLVRRTANHDGRVVISSEFFCEAPQDKAVETVEALGGSDKVTVVVTLRNLGALLPSSWQQYLKYGLTTPYEKWLEDVFAEPGSSKISPTFWRRHDHGAVISRWAHAVGASNIRVFVLEDVDRSAQFRAFAQMMGVPDEILVSRMDMTSNRSMTAAEAELLVRLNKRVKKQMQWMDYVRLIRRGVALRMVEGRDPGPDEPRLVTPDWALDAAAVQGAISVETIASLGVEVFGNLEALGVRAPSPPKHASSPDQMPIDAAVAAVAAVIDASREDPSSRELAGRTWRQVRKDGVRSLLDKPDS
;
A
#
# COMPACT_ATOMS: atom_id res chain seq x y z
N THR A 1 -1.28 2.21 25.88
CA THR A 1 -0.53 2.30 24.60
C THR A 1 -0.27 0.90 24.04
N LEU A 2 0.03 0.77 22.74
CA LEU A 2 0.37 -0.50 22.10
C LEU A 2 1.59 -1.13 22.77
N VAL A 3 2.62 -0.34 23.06
CA VAL A 3 3.84 -0.77 23.77
C VAL A 3 3.53 -1.43 25.13
N ARG A 4 2.60 -0.87 25.92
CA ARG A 4 2.17 -1.52 27.17
C ARG A 4 1.48 -2.87 26.95
N ARG A 5 0.68 -2.98 25.88
CA ARG A 5 -0.02 -4.24 25.56
C ARG A 5 0.96 -5.31 25.10
N THR A 6 1.99 -4.94 24.35
CA THR A 6 3.06 -5.86 23.93
C THR A 6 3.92 -6.29 25.12
N ALA A 7 4.32 -5.36 25.99
CA ALA A 7 5.17 -5.64 27.14
C ALA A 7 4.51 -6.59 28.18
N ASN A 8 3.18 -6.63 28.24
CA ASN A 8 2.42 -7.47 29.18
C ASN A 8 1.89 -8.76 28.54
N HIS A 9 2.41 -9.15 27.37
CA HIS A 9 1.97 -10.34 26.65
C HIS A 9 3.10 -11.39 26.65
N ASP A 10 2.83 -12.58 27.18
CA ASP A 10 3.82 -13.67 27.29
C ASP A 10 4.05 -14.41 25.97
N GLY A 11 3.30 -14.10 24.93
CA GLY A 11 3.39 -14.71 23.61
C GLY A 11 3.95 -13.79 22.54
N ARG A 12 3.93 -14.25 21.29
CA ARG A 12 4.28 -13.43 20.11
C ARG A 12 3.19 -12.41 19.85
N VAL A 13 3.61 -11.19 19.52
CA VAL A 13 2.71 -10.10 19.09
C VAL A 13 3.08 -9.70 17.68
N VAL A 14 2.09 -9.64 16.79
CA VAL A 14 2.25 -9.13 15.44
C VAL A 14 1.66 -7.72 15.36
N ILE A 15 2.48 -6.77 14.95
CA ILE A 15 2.05 -5.39 14.69
C ILE A 15 2.24 -5.15 13.19
N SER A 16 1.14 -4.94 12.48
CA SER A 16 1.17 -4.72 11.03
C SER A 16 0.63 -3.34 10.68
N SER A 17 1.43 -2.57 9.93
CA SER A 17 1.03 -1.30 9.36
C SER A 17 1.90 -0.95 8.16
N GLU A 18 1.28 -0.54 7.06
CA GLU A 18 1.99 -0.03 5.88
C GLU A 18 2.82 1.24 6.16
N PHE A 19 2.50 1.96 7.24
CA PHE A 19 3.19 3.21 7.58
C PHE A 19 4.58 3.01 8.17
N PHE A 20 4.93 1.80 8.61
CA PHE A 20 6.27 1.53 9.08
C PHE A 20 7.33 1.72 7.98
N CYS A 21 6.98 1.46 6.71
CA CYS A 21 7.91 1.72 5.61
C CYS A 21 8.24 3.20 5.39
N GLU A 22 7.42 4.13 5.90
CA GLU A 22 7.69 5.58 5.85
C GLU A 22 8.51 6.10 7.04
N ALA A 23 8.73 5.29 8.06
CA ALA A 23 9.47 5.74 9.25
C ALA A 23 10.89 6.18 8.87
N PRO A 24 11.32 7.38 9.25
CA PRO A 24 12.73 7.76 9.14
C PRO A 24 13.58 6.85 10.05
N GLN A 25 14.89 6.82 9.82
CA GLN A 25 15.79 5.90 10.51
C GLN A 25 15.78 6.07 12.04
N ASP A 26 15.78 7.30 12.53
CA ASP A 26 15.67 7.63 13.96
C ASP A 26 14.37 7.06 14.56
N LYS A 27 13.24 7.16 13.84
CA LYS A 27 11.96 6.61 14.30
C LYS A 27 11.88 5.08 14.21
N ALA A 28 12.59 4.47 13.28
CA ALA A 28 12.72 3.02 13.25
C ALA A 28 13.46 2.51 14.50
N VAL A 29 14.59 3.14 14.85
CA VAL A 29 15.36 2.84 16.07
C VAL A 29 14.51 3.06 17.33
N GLU A 30 13.89 4.24 17.49
CA GLU A 30 13.01 4.52 18.65
C GLU A 30 11.87 3.49 18.77
N THR A 31 11.31 3.03 17.64
CA THR A 31 10.24 2.03 17.65
C THR A 31 10.75 0.68 18.17
N VAL A 32 11.91 0.25 17.72
CA VAL A 32 12.54 -1.00 18.15
C VAL A 32 12.88 -0.95 19.63
N GLU A 33 13.48 0.12 20.12
CA GLU A 33 13.79 0.33 21.53
C GLU A 33 12.52 0.32 22.40
N ALA A 34 11.46 1.01 21.97
CA ALA A 34 10.19 1.02 22.69
C ALA A 34 9.52 -0.36 22.77
N LEU A 35 9.79 -1.26 21.81
CA LEU A 35 9.29 -2.64 21.80
C LEU A 35 10.20 -3.62 22.54
N GLY A 36 11.28 -3.16 23.15
CA GLY A 36 12.16 -3.96 23.99
C GLY A 36 13.51 -4.32 23.40
N GLY A 37 13.89 -3.65 22.31
CA GLY A 37 15.21 -3.79 21.68
C GLY A 37 15.25 -4.83 20.55
N SER A 38 16.38 -4.85 19.85
CA SER A 38 16.61 -5.70 18.67
C SER A 38 16.44 -7.21 18.96
N ASP A 39 16.76 -7.65 20.16
CA ASP A 39 16.67 -9.07 20.54
C ASP A 39 15.23 -9.58 20.65
N LYS A 40 14.25 -8.66 20.72
CA LYS A 40 12.83 -9.00 20.86
C LYS A 40 12.02 -8.67 19.61
N VAL A 41 12.61 -7.97 18.63
CA VAL A 41 11.89 -7.48 17.47
C VAL A 41 12.42 -8.15 16.20
N THR A 42 11.53 -8.82 15.48
CA THR A 42 11.77 -9.26 14.11
C THR A 42 10.95 -8.38 13.17
N VAL A 43 11.61 -7.77 12.20
CA VAL A 43 10.95 -6.95 11.18
C VAL A 43 10.68 -7.80 9.96
N VAL A 44 9.42 -7.85 9.54
CA VAL A 44 8.97 -8.57 8.36
C VAL A 44 8.53 -7.57 7.31
N VAL A 45 9.10 -7.65 6.12
CA VAL A 45 8.79 -6.75 5.00
C VAL A 45 8.32 -7.57 3.81
N THR A 46 7.15 -7.23 3.29
CA THR A 46 6.63 -7.81 2.06
C THR A 46 6.94 -6.88 0.89
N LEU A 47 7.60 -7.40 -0.12
CA LEU A 47 8.01 -6.65 -1.31
C LEU A 47 7.32 -7.21 -2.56
N ARG A 48 7.02 -6.33 -3.49
CA ARG A 48 6.46 -6.68 -4.78
C ARG A 48 7.20 -5.91 -5.89
N ASN A 49 7.28 -6.51 -7.07
CA ASN A 49 7.86 -5.85 -8.23
C ASN A 49 7.30 -4.44 -8.43
N LEU A 50 8.19 -3.45 -8.57
CA LEU A 50 7.83 -2.03 -8.61
C LEU A 50 6.92 -1.73 -9.80
N GLY A 51 7.22 -2.24 -10.99
CA GLY A 51 6.39 -2.03 -12.18
C GLY A 51 4.97 -2.59 -12.02
N ALA A 52 4.83 -3.75 -11.37
CA ALA A 52 3.54 -4.39 -11.12
C ALA A 52 2.70 -3.62 -10.10
N LEU A 53 3.32 -2.89 -9.17
CA LEU A 53 2.59 -2.15 -8.14
C LEU A 53 2.21 -0.70 -8.54
N LEU A 54 2.81 -0.12 -9.61
CA LEU A 54 2.55 1.26 -10.03
C LEU A 54 1.06 1.59 -10.19
N PRO A 55 0.25 0.78 -10.92
CA PRO A 55 -1.17 1.07 -11.09
C PRO A 55 -1.93 1.11 -9.76
N SER A 56 -1.65 0.15 -8.88
CA SER A 56 -2.33 0.06 -7.57
C SER A 56 -1.90 1.19 -6.63
N SER A 57 -0.63 1.59 -6.66
CA SER A 57 -0.13 2.73 -5.89
C SER A 57 -0.81 4.04 -6.30
N TRP A 58 -0.89 4.32 -7.60
CA TRP A 58 -1.59 5.51 -8.09
C TRP A 58 -3.08 5.49 -7.70
N GLN A 59 -3.77 4.35 -7.86
CA GLN A 59 -5.16 4.19 -7.42
C GLN A 59 -5.33 4.42 -5.92
N GLN A 60 -4.36 4.04 -5.11
CA GLN A 60 -4.39 4.35 -3.69
C GLN A 60 -4.32 5.85 -3.43
N TYR A 61 -3.46 6.60 -4.14
CA TYR A 61 -3.43 8.06 -4.04
C TYR A 61 -4.73 8.70 -4.54
N LEU A 62 -5.40 8.14 -5.56
CA LEU A 62 -6.71 8.59 -5.99
C LEU A 62 -7.75 8.52 -4.87
N LYS A 63 -7.76 7.45 -4.09
CA LYS A 63 -8.65 7.28 -2.93
C LYS A 63 -8.40 8.34 -1.84
N TYR A 64 -7.24 9.02 -1.88
CA TYR A 64 -6.90 10.15 -1.01
C TYR A 64 -7.01 11.51 -1.70
N GLY A 65 -7.69 11.56 -2.83
CA GLY A 65 -8.01 12.81 -3.52
C GLY A 65 -6.94 13.29 -4.48
N LEU A 66 -6.08 12.41 -4.99
CA LEU A 66 -5.19 12.76 -6.09
C LEU A 66 -6.03 13.13 -7.32
N THR A 67 -5.62 14.19 -8.02
CA THR A 67 -6.30 14.72 -9.21
C THR A 67 -5.46 14.59 -10.49
N THR A 68 -4.24 14.08 -10.36
CA THR A 68 -3.28 13.96 -11.45
C THR A 68 -3.53 12.68 -12.23
N PRO A 69 -3.64 12.72 -13.57
CA PRO A 69 -3.72 11.54 -14.41
C PRO A 69 -2.52 10.60 -14.22
N TYR A 70 -2.71 9.32 -14.53
CA TYR A 70 -1.72 8.28 -14.27
C TYR A 70 -0.37 8.56 -14.94
N GLU A 71 -0.37 8.89 -16.23
CA GLU A 71 0.87 9.13 -16.98
C GLU A 71 1.66 10.31 -16.41
N LYS A 72 0.97 11.43 -16.10
CA LYS A 72 1.62 12.59 -15.47
C LYS A 72 2.13 12.31 -14.06
N TRP A 73 1.48 11.40 -13.35
CA TRP A 73 1.96 10.95 -12.06
C TRP A 73 3.22 10.09 -12.21
N LEU A 74 3.27 9.21 -13.22
CA LEU A 74 4.48 8.42 -13.54
C LEU A 74 5.64 9.32 -13.93
N GLU A 75 5.42 10.33 -14.77
CA GLU A 75 6.44 11.33 -15.13
C GLU A 75 7.03 12.00 -13.87
N ASP A 76 6.21 12.40 -12.90
CA ASP A 76 6.69 13.01 -11.66
C ASP A 76 7.45 12.01 -10.76
N VAL A 77 6.96 10.76 -10.68
CA VAL A 77 7.60 9.71 -9.87
C VAL A 77 9.00 9.37 -10.39
N PHE A 78 9.20 9.34 -11.71
CA PHE A 78 10.47 8.96 -12.32
C PHE A 78 11.31 10.14 -12.82
N ALA A 79 10.85 11.38 -12.67
CA ALA A 79 11.62 12.56 -13.07
C ALA A 79 12.94 12.67 -12.32
N GLU A 80 12.90 12.36 -11.02
CA GLU A 80 14.05 12.37 -10.13
C GLU A 80 13.92 11.17 -9.17
N PRO A 81 14.66 10.07 -9.39
CA PRO A 81 14.61 8.90 -8.53
C PRO A 81 14.86 9.25 -7.06
N GLY A 82 14.00 8.74 -6.20
CA GLY A 82 14.00 9.05 -4.76
C GLY A 82 13.17 10.26 -4.36
N SER A 83 12.62 11.02 -5.33
CA SER A 83 11.82 12.23 -5.12
C SER A 83 10.53 12.19 -5.94
N SER A 84 9.47 12.80 -5.45
CA SER A 84 8.23 13.06 -6.17
C SER A 84 7.55 14.27 -5.55
N LYS A 85 7.18 15.25 -6.36
CA LYS A 85 6.47 16.45 -5.89
C LYS A 85 4.98 16.17 -5.67
N ILE A 86 4.40 15.30 -6.50
CA ILE A 86 2.99 14.94 -6.45
C ILE A 86 2.72 13.93 -5.33
N SER A 87 3.63 12.96 -5.13
CA SER A 87 3.52 11.90 -4.14
C SER A 87 4.81 11.80 -3.29
N PRO A 88 5.09 12.76 -2.39
CA PRO A 88 6.38 12.86 -1.69
C PRO A 88 6.76 11.65 -0.84
N THR A 89 5.81 10.76 -0.56
CA THR A 89 6.06 9.52 0.20
C THR A 89 6.23 8.29 -0.67
N PHE A 90 6.09 8.42 -1.99
CA PHE A 90 6.15 7.27 -2.89
C PHE A 90 7.49 6.52 -2.73
N TRP A 91 8.61 7.16 -2.95
CA TRP A 91 9.92 6.55 -2.84
C TRP A 91 10.28 6.12 -1.42
N ARG A 92 9.79 6.83 -0.41
CA ARG A 92 9.98 6.43 0.98
C ARG A 92 9.36 5.06 1.30
N ARG A 93 8.29 4.69 0.58
CA ARG A 93 7.62 3.39 0.68
C ARG A 93 8.21 2.35 -0.26
N HIS A 94 8.59 2.75 -1.47
CA HIS A 94 8.81 1.85 -2.59
C HIS A 94 10.28 1.77 -3.05
N ASP A 95 11.17 2.54 -2.46
CA ASP A 95 12.60 2.23 -2.51
C ASP A 95 12.87 1.09 -1.53
N HIS A 96 12.75 -0.13 -2.06
CA HIS A 96 12.83 -1.35 -1.26
C HIS A 96 14.19 -1.50 -0.58
N GLY A 97 15.27 -1.19 -1.29
CA GLY A 97 16.63 -1.22 -0.73
C GLY A 97 16.76 -0.27 0.47
N ALA A 98 16.31 0.98 0.32
CA ALA A 98 16.38 1.96 1.39
C ALA A 98 15.45 1.59 2.57
N VAL A 99 14.28 1.00 2.33
CA VAL A 99 13.38 0.51 3.40
C VAL A 99 14.08 -0.57 4.22
N ILE A 100 14.64 -1.59 3.56
CA ILE A 100 15.33 -2.70 4.25
C ILE A 100 16.56 -2.18 4.99
N SER A 101 17.37 -1.31 4.39
CA SER A 101 18.55 -0.72 5.02
C SER A 101 18.21 0.03 6.30
N ARG A 102 17.15 0.85 6.30
CA ARG A 102 16.72 1.58 7.49
C ARG A 102 16.34 0.67 8.66
N TRP A 103 15.59 -0.40 8.34
CA TRP A 103 15.15 -1.33 9.37
C TRP A 103 16.29 -2.26 9.80
N ALA A 104 17.17 -2.69 8.90
CA ALA A 104 18.37 -3.46 9.24
C ALA A 104 19.31 -2.68 10.17
N HIS A 105 19.40 -1.34 9.99
CA HIS A 105 20.12 -0.48 10.94
C HIS A 105 19.51 -0.51 12.35
N ALA A 106 18.18 -0.60 12.45
CA ALA A 106 17.47 -0.57 13.73
C ALA A 106 17.48 -1.91 14.47
N VAL A 107 17.34 -3.05 13.74
CA VAL A 107 17.21 -4.38 14.39
C VAL A 107 18.37 -5.33 14.11
N GLY A 108 19.31 -4.97 13.21
CA GLY A 108 20.31 -5.89 12.66
C GLY A 108 19.75 -6.75 11.52
N ALA A 109 20.62 -7.07 10.56
CA ALA A 109 20.21 -7.84 9.38
C ALA A 109 19.64 -9.22 9.69
N SER A 110 20.15 -9.89 10.73
CA SER A 110 19.68 -11.21 11.19
C SER A 110 18.22 -11.19 11.68
N ASN A 111 17.69 -10.02 12.04
CA ASN A 111 16.32 -9.85 12.52
C ASN A 111 15.37 -9.28 11.43
N ILE A 112 15.81 -9.26 10.17
CA ILE A 112 14.97 -8.91 9.01
C ILE A 112 14.54 -10.18 8.28
N ARG A 113 13.27 -10.22 7.89
CA ARG A 113 12.67 -11.23 7.01
C ARG A 113 12.02 -10.52 5.84
N VAL A 114 12.49 -10.79 4.63
CA VAL A 114 11.96 -10.23 3.39
C VAL A 114 11.12 -11.27 2.67
N PHE A 115 9.88 -10.96 2.37
CA PHE A 115 8.99 -11.80 1.57
C PHE A 115 8.77 -11.15 0.21
N VAL A 116 9.26 -11.78 -0.86
CA VAL A 116 8.99 -11.33 -2.22
C VAL A 116 7.67 -11.95 -2.68
N LEU A 117 6.71 -11.08 -2.99
CA LEU A 117 5.37 -11.50 -3.41
C LEU A 117 5.34 -11.72 -4.92
N GLU A 118 5.02 -12.95 -5.32
CA GLU A 118 4.80 -13.32 -6.71
C GLU A 118 3.31 -13.58 -6.96
N ASP A 119 2.81 -13.11 -8.10
CA ASP A 119 1.38 -13.27 -8.44
C ASP A 119 1.02 -14.72 -8.82
N VAL A 120 2.03 -15.58 -9.09
CA VAL A 120 1.86 -16.96 -9.57
C VAL A 120 1.39 -17.90 -8.45
N ASP A 121 1.93 -17.77 -7.24
CA ASP A 121 1.51 -18.56 -6.08
C ASP A 121 1.28 -17.69 -4.86
N ARG A 122 0.06 -17.18 -4.75
CA ARG A 122 -0.35 -16.39 -3.59
C ARG A 122 -0.33 -17.19 -2.29
N SER A 123 -0.46 -18.51 -2.34
CA SER A 123 -0.47 -19.34 -1.15
C SER A 123 0.92 -19.53 -0.55
N ALA A 124 1.97 -19.46 -1.37
CA ALA A 124 3.35 -19.62 -0.91
C ALA A 124 3.73 -18.61 0.18
N GLN A 125 3.33 -17.34 0.03
CA GLN A 125 3.58 -16.31 1.05
C GLN A 125 2.89 -16.62 2.38
N PHE A 126 1.64 -17.14 2.34
CA PHE A 126 0.91 -17.48 3.56
C PHE A 126 1.52 -18.70 4.26
N ARG A 127 1.99 -19.70 3.49
CA ARG A 127 2.72 -20.84 4.03
C ARG A 127 4.04 -20.40 4.68
N ALA A 128 4.85 -19.61 3.97
CA ALA A 128 6.11 -19.12 4.52
C ALA A 128 5.88 -18.25 5.77
N PHE A 129 4.83 -17.42 5.79
CA PHE A 129 4.46 -16.64 6.96
C PHE A 129 3.98 -17.52 8.12
N ALA A 130 3.17 -18.55 7.86
CA ALA A 130 2.74 -19.52 8.85
C ALA A 130 3.93 -20.28 9.47
N GLN A 131 4.86 -20.74 8.63
CA GLN A 131 6.10 -21.37 9.08
C GLN A 131 6.92 -20.45 9.98
N MET A 132 7.13 -19.20 9.59
CA MET A 132 7.83 -18.19 10.41
C MET A 132 7.11 -17.97 11.74
N MET A 133 5.78 -17.97 11.75
CA MET A 133 4.97 -17.80 12.95
C MET A 133 4.87 -19.08 13.81
N GLY A 134 5.28 -20.22 13.28
CA GLY A 134 5.15 -21.52 13.95
C GLY A 134 3.69 -21.94 14.13
N VAL A 135 2.82 -21.59 13.16
CA VAL A 135 1.41 -22.01 13.13
C VAL A 135 1.15 -22.90 11.91
N PRO A 136 0.11 -23.77 11.96
CA PRO A 136 -0.27 -24.58 10.81
C PRO A 136 -0.64 -23.73 9.59
N ASP A 137 -0.21 -24.14 8.39
CA ASP A 137 -0.43 -23.40 7.14
C ASP A 137 -1.91 -23.13 6.88
N GLU A 138 -2.76 -24.08 7.20
CA GLU A 138 -4.20 -24.04 6.98
C GLU A 138 -4.87 -22.82 7.66
N ILE A 139 -4.31 -22.36 8.78
CA ILE A 139 -4.85 -21.21 9.53
C ILE A 139 -4.80 -19.94 8.69
N LEU A 140 -3.74 -19.75 7.91
CA LEU A 140 -3.57 -18.56 7.07
C LEU A 140 -4.10 -18.78 5.66
N VAL A 141 -3.84 -19.94 5.07
CA VAL A 141 -4.27 -20.26 3.69
C VAL A 141 -5.79 -20.28 3.56
N SER A 142 -6.53 -20.80 4.55
CA SER A 142 -8.00 -20.82 4.55
C SER A 142 -8.64 -19.43 4.57
N ARG A 143 -7.87 -18.38 4.83
CA ARG A 143 -8.36 -17.01 4.88
C ARG A 143 -8.01 -16.17 3.64
N MET A 144 -7.34 -16.75 2.65
CA MET A 144 -6.92 -16.05 1.44
C MET A 144 -8.09 -15.45 0.64
N ASP A 145 -9.19 -16.17 0.56
CA ASP A 145 -10.36 -15.77 -0.26
C ASP A 145 -11.21 -14.67 0.36
N MET A 146 -10.94 -14.31 1.62
CA MET A 146 -11.71 -13.29 2.33
C MET A 146 -11.36 -11.86 1.94
N THR A 147 -10.31 -11.63 1.14
CA THR A 147 -9.83 -10.29 0.78
C THR A 147 -9.52 -10.17 -0.71
N SER A 148 -10.52 -10.32 -1.56
CA SER A 148 -10.38 -10.00 -2.98
C SER A 148 -10.44 -8.49 -3.19
N ASN A 149 -9.31 -7.80 -3.10
CA ASN A 149 -9.19 -6.39 -3.49
C ASN A 149 -8.82 -6.32 -4.98
N ARG A 150 -9.82 -6.27 -5.87
CA ARG A 150 -9.54 -5.97 -7.26
C ARG A 150 -9.04 -4.53 -7.48
N SER A 151 -8.28 -4.33 -8.54
CA SER A 151 -7.94 -3.00 -9.02
C SER A 151 -9.12 -2.35 -9.76
N MET A 152 -9.20 -1.02 -9.76
CA MET A 152 -10.14 -0.27 -10.59
C MET A 152 -9.86 -0.51 -12.07
N THR A 153 -10.90 -0.54 -12.89
CA THR A 153 -10.78 -0.41 -14.34
C THR A 153 -10.28 0.99 -14.72
N ALA A 154 -9.86 1.18 -15.96
CA ALA A 154 -9.45 2.50 -16.43
C ALA A 154 -10.58 3.54 -16.33
N ALA A 155 -11.83 3.13 -16.65
CA ALA A 155 -13.01 3.99 -16.54
C ALA A 155 -13.33 4.38 -15.09
N GLU A 156 -13.27 3.43 -14.16
CA GLU A 156 -13.49 3.69 -12.73
C GLU A 156 -12.43 4.65 -12.16
N ALA A 157 -11.18 4.48 -12.56
CA ALA A 157 -10.09 5.35 -12.13
C ALA A 157 -10.23 6.77 -12.71
N GLU A 158 -10.59 6.90 -14.00
CA GLU A 158 -10.83 8.19 -14.62
C GLU A 158 -12.03 8.92 -14.02
N LEU A 159 -13.12 8.20 -13.71
CA LEU A 159 -14.23 8.77 -12.94
C LEU A 159 -13.72 9.39 -11.64
N LEU A 160 -12.87 8.68 -10.90
CA LEU A 160 -12.39 9.16 -9.61
C LEU A 160 -11.45 10.37 -9.78
N VAL A 161 -10.62 10.41 -10.83
CA VAL A 161 -9.79 11.60 -11.17
C VAL A 161 -10.68 12.81 -11.39
N ARG A 162 -11.71 12.69 -12.26
CA ARG A 162 -12.63 13.79 -12.59
C ARG A 162 -13.45 14.22 -11.38
N LEU A 163 -13.96 13.26 -10.60
CA LEU A 163 -14.68 13.54 -9.37
C LEU A 163 -13.80 14.29 -8.37
N ASN A 164 -12.57 13.84 -8.14
CA ASN A 164 -11.62 14.49 -7.25
C ASN A 164 -11.35 15.94 -7.67
N LYS A 165 -11.14 16.19 -8.98
CA LYS A 165 -10.98 17.55 -9.52
C LYS A 165 -12.17 18.44 -9.16
N ARG A 166 -13.39 17.89 -9.19
CA ARG A 166 -14.64 18.64 -8.96
C ARG A 166 -14.88 18.93 -7.48
N VAL A 167 -14.64 17.93 -6.60
CA VAL A 167 -15.14 18.01 -5.21
C VAL A 167 -14.07 18.33 -4.17
N LYS A 168 -12.78 18.03 -4.42
CA LYS A 168 -11.73 18.11 -3.40
C LYS A 168 -11.60 19.48 -2.72
N LYS A 169 -11.77 20.56 -3.47
CA LYS A 169 -11.68 21.93 -2.92
C LYS A 169 -12.94 22.39 -2.19
N GLN A 170 -14.06 21.72 -2.40
CA GLN A 170 -15.38 22.12 -1.93
C GLN A 170 -15.88 21.27 -0.75
N MET A 171 -15.21 20.15 -0.49
CA MET A 171 -15.67 19.15 0.48
C MET A 171 -14.72 19.10 1.68
N GLN A 172 -15.29 19.03 2.88
CA GLN A 172 -14.52 18.78 4.09
C GLN A 172 -13.95 17.35 4.06
N TRP A 173 -12.78 17.16 4.66
CA TRP A 173 -12.07 15.88 4.62
C TRP A 173 -12.92 14.69 5.09
N MET A 174 -13.68 14.88 6.15
CA MET A 174 -14.55 13.83 6.71
C MET A 174 -15.65 13.40 5.74
N ASP A 175 -16.26 14.36 5.06
CA ASP A 175 -17.27 14.08 4.03
C ASP A 175 -16.63 13.44 2.81
N TYR A 176 -15.42 13.86 2.43
CA TYR A 176 -14.65 13.21 1.37
C TYR A 176 -14.37 11.74 1.71
N VAL A 177 -13.90 11.44 2.92
CA VAL A 177 -13.65 10.06 3.36
C VAL A 177 -14.93 9.23 3.33
N ARG A 178 -16.04 9.77 3.80
CA ARG A 178 -17.32 9.09 3.86
C ARG A 178 -17.90 8.85 2.46
N LEU A 179 -18.06 9.92 1.68
CA LEU A 179 -18.81 9.87 0.43
C LEU A 179 -17.95 9.39 -0.76
N ILE A 180 -16.69 9.81 -0.83
CA ILE A 180 -15.84 9.50 -1.98
C ILE A 180 -14.96 8.29 -1.72
N ARG A 181 -14.16 8.31 -0.67
CA ARG A 181 -13.21 7.23 -0.42
C ARG A 181 -13.89 5.92 -0.06
N ARG A 182 -14.79 5.92 0.94
CA ARG A 182 -15.52 4.73 1.39
C ARG A 182 -16.78 4.48 0.55
N GLY A 183 -17.46 5.54 0.15
CA GLY A 183 -18.59 5.46 -0.76
C GLY A 183 -18.12 5.07 -2.16
N VAL A 184 -17.86 6.04 -3.02
CA VAL A 184 -17.59 5.78 -4.45
C VAL A 184 -16.43 4.81 -4.67
N ALA A 185 -15.22 5.13 -4.15
CA ALA A 185 -14.03 4.39 -4.53
C ALA A 185 -14.00 2.95 -4.01
N LEU A 186 -14.42 2.71 -2.77
CA LEU A 186 -14.37 1.37 -2.17
C LEU A 186 -15.56 0.52 -2.63
N ARG A 187 -16.78 1.02 -2.47
CA ARG A 187 -17.99 0.25 -2.80
C ARG A 187 -18.16 -0.01 -4.29
N MET A 188 -17.70 0.90 -5.16
CA MET A 188 -17.67 0.65 -6.60
C MET A 188 -16.76 -0.55 -6.92
N VAL A 189 -15.61 -0.65 -6.25
CA VAL A 189 -14.68 -1.78 -6.43
C VAL A 189 -15.24 -3.08 -5.83
N GLU A 190 -15.88 -3.03 -4.68
CA GLU A 190 -16.41 -4.21 -3.97
C GLU A 190 -17.76 -4.70 -4.52
N GLY A 191 -18.59 -3.79 -4.98
CA GLY A 191 -19.99 -4.06 -5.39
C GLY A 191 -20.16 -4.41 -6.87
N ARG A 192 -19.07 -4.62 -7.62
CA ARG A 192 -19.13 -4.81 -9.06
C ARG A 192 -18.04 -5.76 -9.56
N ASP A 193 -18.39 -6.64 -10.46
CA ASP A 193 -17.47 -7.44 -11.23
C ASP A 193 -17.37 -6.91 -12.67
N PRO A 194 -16.26 -6.23 -13.04
CA PRO A 194 -16.05 -5.70 -14.38
C PRO A 194 -16.06 -6.79 -15.44
N GLY A 195 -16.64 -6.50 -16.59
CA GLY A 195 -16.60 -7.39 -17.74
C GLY A 195 -15.15 -7.67 -18.21
N PRO A 196 -14.91 -8.81 -18.88
CA PRO A 196 -13.57 -9.19 -19.35
C PRO A 196 -12.96 -8.19 -20.33
N ASP A 197 -13.81 -7.47 -21.07
CA ASP A 197 -13.40 -6.49 -22.08
C ASP A 197 -13.18 -5.08 -21.51
N GLU A 198 -13.40 -4.88 -20.21
CA GLU A 198 -13.18 -3.57 -19.60
C GLU A 198 -11.68 -3.26 -19.47
N PRO A 199 -11.20 -2.16 -20.08
CA PRO A 199 -9.79 -1.80 -20.07
C PRO A 199 -9.27 -1.61 -18.64
N ARG A 200 -8.11 -2.19 -18.37
CA ARG A 200 -7.33 -1.92 -17.15
C ARG A 200 -6.32 -0.81 -17.41
N LEU A 201 -5.79 -0.23 -16.35
CA LEU A 201 -4.69 0.72 -16.47
C LEU A 201 -3.48 0.03 -17.07
N VAL A 202 -2.90 0.68 -18.09
CA VAL A 202 -1.67 0.23 -18.75
C VAL A 202 -0.54 1.15 -18.32
N THR A 203 0.53 0.57 -17.80
CA THR A 203 1.77 1.30 -17.50
C THR A 203 2.58 1.42 -18.80
N PRO A 204 2.99 2.62 -19.22
CA PRO A 204 3.83 2.79 -20.41
C PRO A 204 5.16 2.04 -20.30
N ASP A 205 5.68 1.58 -21.43
CA ASP A 205 6.93 0.81 -21.50
C ASP A 205 8.10 1.51 -20.81
N TRP A 206 8.26 2.84 -21.05
CA TRP A 206 9.31 3.64 -20.42
C TRP A 206 9.26 3.60 -18.89
N ALA A 207 8.04 3.59 -18.30
CA ALA A 207 7.89 3.56 -16.84
C ALA A 207 8.14 2.15 -16.28
N LEU A 208 7.81 1.10 -17.03
CA LEU A 208 8.17 -0.29 -16.68
C LEU A 208 9.67 -0.49 -16.72
N ASP A 209 10.35 0.08 -17.70
CA ASP A 209 11.82 0.02 -17.82
C ASP A 209 12.50 0.78 -16.66
N ALA A 210 12.01 1.99 -16.35
CA ALA A 210 12.49 2.76 -15.20
C ALA A 210 12.26 2.03 -13.86
N ALA A 211 11.10 1.38 -13.71
CA ALA A 211 10.80 0.58 -12.52
C ALA A 211 11.72 -0.64 -12.38
N ALA A 212 12.06 -1.31 -13.50
CA ALA A 212 12.98 -2.44 -13.49
C ALA A 212 14.39 -2.01 -13.06
N VAL A 213 14.88 -0.86 -13.53
CA VAL A 213 16.18 -0.30 -13.12
C VAL A 213 16.20 -0.05 -11.60
N GLN A 214 15.16 0.60 -11.04
CA GLN A 214 15.07 0.84 -9.60
C GLN A 214 14.92 -0.47 -8.80
N GLY A 215 14.20 -1.44 -9.37
CA GLY A 215 14.09 -2.78 -8.81
C GLY A 215 15.44 -3.49 -8.72
N ALA A 216 16.24 -3.44 -9.78
CA ALA A 216 17.59 -4.03 -9.81
C ALA A 216 18.53 -3.40 -8.76
N ILE A 217 18.51 -2.07 -8.60
CA ILE A 217 19.26 -1.37 -7.55
C ILE A 217 18.83 -1.86 -6.16
N SER A 218 17.53 -2.06 -5.97
CA SER A 218 17.01 -2.59 -4.70
C SER A 218 17.44 -4.02 -4.44
N VAL A 219 17.48 -4.89 -5.48
CA VAL A 219 17.99 -6.27 -5.39
C VAL A 219 19.43 -6.28 -4.92
N GLU A 220 20.32 -5.52 -5.57
CA GLU A 220 21.74 -5.41 -5.19
C GLU A 220 21.90 -4.95 -3.73
N THR A 221 21.15 -3.92 -3.35
CA THR A 221 21.18 -3.39 -1.98
C THR A 221 20.74 -4.44 -0.96
N ILE A 222 19.60 -5.12 -1.18
CA ILE A 222 19.08 -6.13 -0.26
C ILE A 222 20.03 -7.33 -0.17
N ALA A 223 20.55 -7.79 -1.30
CA ALA A 223 21.51 -8.89 -1.34
C ALA A 223 22.79 -8.57 -0.52
N SER A 224 23.30 -7.33 -0.61
CA SER A 224 24.48 -6.89 0.12
C SER A 224 24.30 -6.85 1.64
N LEU A 225 23.06 -6.72 2.13
CA LEU A 225 22.74 -6.66 3.56
C LEU A 225 22.75 -8.05 4.23
N GLY A 226 22.68 -9.15 3.47
CA GLY A 226 22.67 -10.51 4.00
C GLY A 226 21.43 -10.84 4.83
N VAL A 227 20.30 -10.21 4.56
CA VAL A 227 19.00 -10.47 5.21
C VAL A 227 18.40 -11.78 4.71
N GLU A 228 17.54 -12.42 5.50
CA GLU A 228 16.84 -13.62 5.07
C GLU A 228 15.69 -13.29 4.11
N VAL A 229 15.70 -13.93 2.92
CA VAL A 229 14.72 -13.69 1.86
C VAL A 229 13.92 -14.95 1.58
N PHE A 230 12.59 -14.80 1.54
CA PHE A 230 11.62 -15.80 1.13
C PHE A 230 11.04 -15.41 -0.24
N GLY A 231 11.13 -16.31 -1.22
CA GLY A 231 10.77 -16.07 -2.61
C GLY A 231 11.99 -15.66 -3.47
N ASN A 232 11.71 -15.22 -4.69
CA ASN A 232 12.75 -14.87 -5.67
C ASN A 232 13.08 -13.37 -5.62
N LEU A 233 14.22 -13.01 -5.01
CA LEU A 233 14.65 -11.61 -4.90
C LEU A 233 14.85 -10.95 -6.28
N GLU A 234 15.40 -11.69 -7.25
CA GLU A 234 15.66 -11.19 -8.60
C GLU A 234 14.37 -10.75 -9.32
N ALA A 235 13.22 -11.32 -8.96
CA ALA A 235 11.93 -10.94 -9.55
C ALA A 235 11.59 -9.45 -9.31
N LEU A 236 12.18 -8.80 -8.31
CA LEU A 236 11.99 -7.37 -8.07
C LEU A 236 12.65 -6.50 -9.14
N GLY A 237 13.75 -6.97 -9.74
CA GLY A 237 14.49 -6.26 -10.80
C GLY A 237 14.02 -6.61 -12.21
N VAL A 238 13.11 -7.59 -12.37
CA VAL A 238 12.59 -7.97 -13.69
C VAL A 238 11.58 -6.94 -14.16
N ARG A 239 11.62 -6.61 -15.46
CA ARG A 239 10.60 -5.76 -16.07
C ARG A 239 9.23 -6.44 -15.98
N ALA A 240 8.26 -5.77 -15.37
CA ALA A 240 6.90 -6.29 -15.30
C ALA A 240 6.26 -6.42 -16.69
N PRO A 241 5.42 -7.45 -16.93
CA PRO A 241 4.75 -7.60 -18.21
C PRO A 241 3.82 -6.41 -18.49
N SER A 242 3.84 -5.93 -19.73
CA SER A 242 2.87 -4.95 -20.21
C SER A 242 1.60 -5.69 -20.63
N PRO A 243 0.43 -5.35 -20.08
CA PRO A 243 -0.82 -5.89 -20.62
C PRO A 243 -1.02 -5.42 -22.06
N PRO A 244 -1.81 -6.12 -22.88
CA PRO A 244 -2.10 -5.70 -24.23
C PRO A 244 -2.63 -4.27 -24.24
N LYS A 245 -2.15 -3.46 -25.18
CA LYS A 245 -2.46 -2.01 -25.29
C LYS A 245 -3.96 -1.81 -25.42
N HIS A 246 -4.58 -1.37 -24.35
CA HIS A 246 -5.93 -0.80 -24.40
C HIS A 246 -5.82 0.71 -24.22
N ALA A 247 -6.75 1.43 -24.88
CA ALA A 247 -6.70 2.88 -25.03
C ALA A 247 -6.47 3.65 -23.70
N SER A 248 -5.70 4.70 -23.85
CA SER A 248 -5.62 5.85 -22.93
C SER A 248 -7.00 6.34 -22.50
N SER A 249 -7.12 6.83 -21.27
CA SER A 249 -8.28 7.49 -20.64
C SER A 249 -9.62 7.29 -21.34
N PRO A 250 -10.47 6.38 -20.86
CA PRO A 250 -11.75 6.13 -21.52
C PRO A 250 -12.67 7.36 -21.37
N ASP A 251 -13.21 7.84 -22.48
CA ASP A 251 -14.24 8.90 -22.48
C ASP A 251 -15.64 8.36 -22.14
N GLN A 252 -15.79 7.06 -22.10
CA GLN A 252 -17.04 6.36 -21.81
C GLN A 252 -16.89 5.52 -20.54
N MET A 253 -17.98 5.48 -19.78
CA MET A 253 -18.08 4.69 -18.57
C MET A 253 -19.19 3.65 -18.73
N PRO A 254 -18.97 2.37 -18.36
CA PRO A 254 -20.04 1.38 -18.30
C PRO A 254 -21.18 1.88 -17.39
N ILE A 255 -22.43 1.67 -17.81
CA ILE A 255 -23.61 2.17 -17.08
C ILE A 255 -23.66 1.55 -15.67
N ASP A 256 -23.35 0.27 -15.53
CA ASP A 256 -23.32 -0.42 -14.24
C ASP A 256 -22.26 0.17 -13.28
N ALA A 257 -21.11 0.61 -13.79
CA ALA A 257 -20.11 1.31 -12.99
C ALA A 257 -20.60 2.69 -12.51
N ALA A 258 -21.32 3.43 -13.38
CA ALA A 258 -21.94 4.68 -12.99
C ALA A 258 -23.03 4.47 -11.94
N VAL A 259 -23.89 3.46 -12.11
CA VAL A 259 -24.92 3.08 -11.14
C VAL A 259 -24.29 2.69 -9.80
N ALA A 260 -23.24 1.86 -9.81
CA ALA A 260 -22.55 1.47 -8.58
C ALA A 260 -21.97 2.69 -7.84
N ALA A 261 -21.36 3.65 -8.55
CA ALA A 261 -20.84 4.87 -7.95
C ALA A 261 -21.93 5.75 -7.33
N VAL A 262 -23.06 5.93 -8.00
CA VAL A 262 -24.19 6.73 -7.49
C VAL A 262 -24.86 6.05 -6.30
N ALA A 263 -25.16 4.75 -6.38
CA ALA A 263 -25.70 3.96 -5.28
C ALA A 263 -24.80 4.03 -4.05
N ALA A 264 -23.49 3.93 -4.22
CA ALA A 264 -22.51 4.02 -3.15
C ALA A 264 -22.55 5.37 -2.42
N VAL A 265 -22.76 6.48 -3.13
CA VAL A 265 -22.92 7.81 -2.50
C VAL A 265 -24.24 7.88 -1.69
N ILE A 266 -25.32 7.37 -2.26
CA ILE A 266 -26.64 7.35 -1.57
C ILE A 266 -26.54 6.55 -0.28
N ASP A 267 -25.95 5.37 -0.32
CA ASP A 267 -25.77 4.52 0.86
C ASP A 267 -24.86 5.17 1.90
N ALA A 268 -23.71 5.70 1.47
CA ALA A 268 -22.80 6.40 2.36
C ALA A 268 -23.43 7.67 2.98
N SER A 269 -24.39 8.32 2.28
CA SER A 269 -25.10 9.48 2.82
C SER A 269 -26.05 9.14 3.95
N ARG A 270 -26.56 7.90 3.99
CA ARG A 270 -27.49 7.39 5.01
C ARG A 270 -26.79 6.86 6.26
N GLU A 271 -25.47 6.62 6.20
CA GLU A 271 -24.71 6.16 7.36
C GLU A 271 -24.62 7.25 8.44
N ASP A 272 -24.88 6.85 9.70
CA ASP A 272 -24.84 7.77 10.84
C ASP A 272 -23.44 8.37 10.99
N PRO A 273 -23.35 9.71 11.14
CA PRO A 273 -22.09 10.39 11.44
C PRO A 273 -21.35 9.92 12.69
N SER A 274 -22.01 9.21 13.63
CA SER A 274 -21.38 8.69 14.87
C SER A 274 -20.37 7.55 14.61
N SER A 275 -20.43 6.86 13.48
CA SER A 275 -19.35 5.98 13.02
C SER A 275 -18.08 6.76 12.62
N ARG A 276 -18.04 8.05 12.89
CA ARG A 276 -17.00 9.02 12.48
C ARG A 276 -15.66 8.89 13.21
N GLU A 277 -15.63 8.37 14.43
CA GLU A 277 -14.40 8.40 15.24
C GLU A 277 -13.25 7.55 14.68
N LEU A 278 -13.54 6.46 14.01
CA LEU A 278 -12.52 5.59 13.38
C LEU A 278 -12.01 6.10 12.02
N ALA A 279 -12.76 7.02 11.37
CA ALA A 279 -12.43 7.54 10.06
C ALA A 279 -11.72 8.90 10.09
N GLY A 280 -11.67 9.56 11.22
CA GLY A 280 -11.43 10.99 11.36
C GLY A 280 -9.98 11.46 11.36
N ARG A 281 -9.04 10.57 11.27
CA ARG A 281 -7.64 11.02 11.19
C ARG A 281 -7.29 11.41 9.77
N THR A 282 -6.90 12.66 9.56
CA THR A 282 -6.36 13.12 8.26
C THR A 282 -5.12 12.30 7.90
N TRP A 283 -4.84 12.13 6.62
CA TRP A 283 -3.61 11.48 6.14
C TRP A 283 -2.34 12.09 6.78
N ARG A 284 -2.34 13.42 7.05
CA ARG A 284 -1.27 14.08 7.80
C ARG A 284 -1.24 13.68 9.28
N GLN A 285 -2.40 13.51 9.91
CA GLN A 285 -2.50 13.06 11.30
C GLN A 285 -2.15 11.59 11.43
N VAL A 286 -2.68 10.72 10.58
CA VAL A 286 -2.31 9.30 10.54
C VAL A 286 -0.80 9.15 10.30
N ARG A 287 -0.21 10.01 9.48
CA ARG A 287 1.24 10.05 9.22
C ARG A 287 2.05 10.62 10.40
N LYS A 288 1.52 11.62 11.11
CA LYS A 288 2.13 12.16 12.34
C LYS A 288 1.93 11.20 13.52
N ASP A 289 0.75 10.62 13.64
CA ASP A 289 0.33 9.82 14.79
C ASP A 289 0.70 8.35 14.64
N GLY A 290 0.92 7.84 13.41
CA GLY A 290 1.18 6.42 13.16
C GLY A 290 2.37 5.88 13.93
N VAL A 291 3.49 6.60 13.93
CA VAL A 291 4.66 6.28 14.75
C VAL A 291 4.56 6.93 16.14
N ARG A 292 4.02 8.15 16.22
CA ARG A 292 3.90 8.91 17.47
C ARG A 292 2.90 8.27 18.44
N SER A 293 1.78 7.72 17.96
CA SER A 293 0.80 7.04 18.83
C SER A 293 1.31 5.71 19.42
N LEU A 294 2.39 5.16 18.86
CA LEU A 294 3.10 4.03 19.42
C LEU A 294 4.00 4.45 20.59
N LEU A 295 4.48 5.69 20.59
CA LEU A 295 5.49 6.22 21.49
C LEU A 295 4.93 7.17 22.57
N ASP A 296 3.73 7.73 22.37
CA ASP A 296 3.14 8.65 23.35
C ASP A 296 2.83 7.92 24.67
N LYS A 297 3.58 8.29 25.70
CA LYS A 297 3.21 7.99 27.08
C LYS A 297 1.91 8.74 27.41
N PRO A 298 0.91 8.14 28.05
CA PRO A 298 -0.18 8.91 28.62
C PRO A 298 0.45 9.82 29.69
N ASP A 299 0.18 11.11 29.57
CA ASP A 299 0.44 12.03 30.67
C ASP A 299 -0.21 11.46 31.94
N SER A 300 0.59 11.47 32.98
CA SER A 300 0.34 10.95 34.32
C SER A 300 -0.94 11.52 34.96
#